data_6e5b2eecc10399a2e3388590769f05c8
#
_entry.id   6e5b2eecc10399a2e3388590769f05c8
#
_cell.length_a   1.000
_cell.length_b   1.000
_cell.length_c   1.000
_cell.angle_alpha   90.00
_cell.angle_beta   90.00
_cell.angle_gamma   90.00
#
_symmetry.space_group_name_H-M   'P 1'
#
loop_
_entity.id
_entity.type
_entity.pdbx_description
1 polymer ?
#
loop_
_entity_poly.entity_id
_entity_poly.type
_entity_poly.pdbx_seq_one_letter_code
_entity_poly.pdbx_strand_id
1 'polypeptide(L)'
;MRKKGISRRTILKTGAAAGVAATVGGVAGWLTTSANRVTADPPIPPKGPDLILWNGKIHTMDGTNRVVSEVAIKDGRFAEVGQGARDHQGKGTQVINLQGRIVVPGIIDNHNHIVLMGNRPGYHTPLENAYSIADVQAIYAARAAGVPAGAWITTIGGFNQNHFWTPSEPLPRLPTLAELDVAVPNNPAFILQGFTGPTTTNTLGKKFFEANGVVVAANGSIATNSSAGNSGSGRALNLLRQTLLRTAPDGFEQRKRSVRDAMAYAVTVGVTTHLDQGAFQTSVTNPETDGAAHEDNFTMHLPFLAVYDDGNGIVRLRINFLHMETDPALPELVQRLKNQFQFFGDDMVRTGAIGEFITVVPSATNPASIARFNDAATKVARAGWRAEVHSLGRRQSPTSNPADFELEIQGFEIADAAAPGIVAETRWVVAHVPGITQEWIARFKNLGGNLSLTGWQYLGGSLPTSTVAPYAGPPFRMIVDSGINAGMSSDGMQIAPMNPWLHMYYATTGLNARKVLINPNQQVTRQEVLELYTKRNGWFLREEDRLGTIEEGKLADLVVLNSDYFTVPDDDLKKIRSVLTVVGGHVVFDAGVLGAGHGGGSGNAGDDRGKGRAS
;
A
#
# COMPACT_ATOMS: atom_id res chain seq x y z
N MET A 1 -34.35 10.05 11.28
CA MET A 1 -34.40 11.33 10.53
C MET A 1 -33.31 11.30 9.46
N ARG A 2 -33.71 11.17 8.21
CA ARG A 2 -32.73 11.14 7.08
C ARG A 2 -32.19 12.55 6.87
N LYS A 3 -30.87 12.74 6.99
CA LYS A 3 -30.19 13.96 6.51
C LYS A 3 -30.24 13.95 4.99
N LYS A 4 -30.95 14.90 4.39
CA LYS A 4 -30.96 15.12 2.94
C LYS A 4 -29.61 15.69 2.54
N GLY A 5 -28.83 14.94 1.79
CA GLY A 5 -27.64 15.45 1.12
C GLY A 5 -28.02 16.50 0.07
N ILE A 6 -27.23 17.57 -0.03
CA ILE A 6 -27.41 18.64 -1.01
C ILE A 6 -27.02 18.09 -2.38
N SER A 7 -27.95 18.07 -3.33
CA SER A 7 -27.71 17.57 -4.68
C SER A 7 -26.88 18.58 -5.51
N ARG A 8 -26.06 18.10 -6.45
CA ARG A 8 -25.28 18.94 -7.39
C ARG A 8 -26.12 19.98 -8.14
N ARG A 9 -27.41 19.75 -8.31
CA ARG A 9 -28.35 20.72 -8.92
C ARG A 9 -28.64 21.94 -8.06
N THR A 10 -28.50 21.84 -6.74
CA THR A 10 -28.75 22.96 -5.82
C THR A 10 -27.57 23.94 -5.81
N ILE A 11 -26.34 23.45 -5.98
CA ILE A 11 -25.14 24.29 -6.01
C ILE A 11 -25.10 25.14 -7.29
N LEU A 12 -25.57 24.61 -8.43
CA LEU A 12 -25.62 25.36 -9.70
C LEU A 12 -26.72 26.43 -9.74
N LYS A 13 -27.75 26.34 -8.91
CA LYS A 13 -28.81 27.35 -8.85
C LYS A 13 -28.50 28.54 -7.94
N THR A 14 -27.62 28.38 -6.97
CA THR A 14 -27.19 29.48 -6.08
C THR A 14 -26.02 30.28 -6.61
N GLY A 15 -25.23 29.74 -7.54
CA GLY A 15 -24.12 30.45 -8.21
C GLY A 15 -24.54 31.44 -9.32
N ALA A 16 -25.75 31.33 -9.82
CA ALA A 16 -26.22 32.18 -10.93
C ALA A 16 -26.94 33.48 -10.51
N ALA A 17 -27.16 33.69 -9.19
CA ALA A 17 -27.89 34.88 -8.69
C ALA A 17 -26.99 35.99 -8.13
N ALA A 18 -25.67 35.82 -8.15
CA ALA A 18 -24.73 36.80 -7.59
C ALA A 18 -23.94 37.61 -8.66
N GLY A 19 -24.29 37.48 -9.93
CA GLY A 19 -23.48 37.98 -11.06
C GLY A 19 -24.05 39.13 -11.86
N VAL A 20 -25.17 39.77 -11.48
CA VAL A 20 -25.71 40.91 -12.21
C VAL A 20 -26.24 41.97 -11.21
N ALA A 21 -25.38 42.80 -10.67
CA ALA A 21 -25.70 44.15 -10.19
C ALA A 21 -24.45 44.88 -9.72
N ALA A 22 -23.64 45.34 -10.62
CA ALA A 22 -22.67 46.41 -10.34
C ALA A 22 -22.30 47.17 -11.63
N THR A 23 -23.19 48.04 -12.09
CA THR A 23 -22.78 49.28 -12.76
C THR A 23 -23.88 50.32 -12.58
N VAL A 24 -23.44 51.51 -12.22
CA VAL A 24 -24.04 52.84 -12.29
C VAL A 24 -24.47 53.46 -10.93
N GLY A 25 -23.76 54.52 -10.61
CA GLY A 25 -24.29 55.69 -9.94
C GLY A 25 -23.91 55.91 -8.50
N GLY A 26 -23.05 56.89 -8.31
CA GLY A 26 -22.55 57.40 -7.06
C GLY A 26 -23.57 58.13 -6.20
N VAL A 27 -23.01 58.68 -5.10
CA VAL A 27 -23.47 59.73 -4.18
C VAL A 27 -23.90 59.24 -2.80
N ALA A 28 -23.26 59.82 -1.87
CA ALA A 28 -23.31 59.67 -0.42
C ALA A 28 -24.71 59.58 0.20
N GLY A 29 -24.86 58.65 1.09
CA GLY A 29 -25.94 58.61 2.06
C GLY A 29 -25.47 57.93 3.32
N TRP A 30 -25.23 58.67 4.37
CA TRP A 30 -25.01 58.19 5.72
C TRP A 30 -26.28 57.51 6.21
N LEU A 31 -26.30 56.23 6.26
CA LEU A 31 -27.30 55.47 6.97
C LEU A 31 -26.65 54.89 8.25
N THR A 32 -27.06 55.44 9.36
CA THR A 32 -26.90 54.84 10.68
C THR A 32 -27.58 53.46 10.69
N THR A 33 -26.84 52.43 10.39
CA THR A 33 -27.27 51.07 10.71
C THR A 33 -26.99 50.83 12.19
N SER A 34 -28.06 50.67 12.96
CA SER A 34 -28.03 50.09 14.29
C SER A 34 -27.29 48.75 14.15
N ALA A 35 -26.07 48.70 14.66
CA ALA A 35 -25.32 47.46 14.79
C ALA A 35 -26.12 46.53 15.70
N ASN A 36 -26.82 45.57 15.15
CA ASN A 36 -27.16 44.36 15.87
C ASN A 36 -25.81 43.79 16.36
N ARG A 37 -25.48 43.96 17.61
CA ARG A 37 -24.48 43.18 18.28
C ARG A 37 -24.91 41.75 18.15
N VAL A 38 -24.32 41.02 17.20
CA VAL A 38 -24.22 39.58 17.30
C VAL A 38 -23.41 39.40 18.58
N THR A 39 -24.08 39.08 19.70
CA THR A 39 -23.43 38.56 20.88
C THR A 39 -22.74 37.31 20.40
N ALA A 40 -21.41 37.38 20.24
CA ALA A 40 -20.62 36.17 20.04
C ALA A 40 -21.01 35.23 21.19
N ASP A 41 -21.44 34.02 20.83
CA ASP A 41 -21.62 32.98 21.82
C ASP A 41 -20.36 32.95 22.69
N PRO A 42 -20.48 32.79 24.03
CA PRO A 42 -19.32 32.69 24.88
C PRO A 42 -18.39 31.64 24.29
N PRO A 43 -17.07 31.90 24.20
CA PRO A 43 -16.14 30.98 23.60
C PRO A 43 -16.36 29.60 24.24
N ILE A 44 -16.73 28.61 23.45
CA ILE A 44 -16.80 27.24 23.92
C ILE A 44 -15.43 26.96 24.53
N PRO A 45 -15.35 26.59 25.83
CA PRO A 45 -14.05 26.32 26.43
C PRO A 45 -13.31 25.32 25.57
N PRO A 46 -12.02 25.51 25.28
CA PRO A 46 -11.27 24.68 24.37
C PRO A 46 -11.42 23.23 24.84
N LYS A 47 -12.09 22.43 24.01
CA LYS A 47 -12.26 21.01 24.25
C LYS A 47 -10.86 20.41 24.37
N GLY A 48 -10.57 19.66 25.42
CA GLY A 48 -9.30 18.98 25.60
C GLY A 48 -8.95 18.09 24.41
N PRO A 49 -7.77 17.47 24.38
CA PRO A 49 -7.40 16.49 23.37
C PRO A 49 -8.46 15.40 23.20
N ASP A 50 -8.60 14.87 22.01
CA ASP A 50 -9.52 13.75 21.74
C ASP A 50 -8.94 12.44 22.27
N LEU A 51 -7.60 12.25 22.12
CA LEU A 51 -6.87 11.06 22.54
C LEU A 51 -5.53 11.45 23.18
N ILE A 52 -5.19 10.82 24.29
CA ILE A 52 -3.87 10.88 24.91
C ILE A 52 -3.33 9.45 25.01
N LEU A 53 -2.11 9.26 24.52
CA LEU A 53 -1.33 8.04 24.70
C LEU A 53 -0.17 8.37 25.65
N TRP A 54 0.03 7.54 26.68
CA TRP A 54 1.03 7.82 27.70
C TRP A 54 1.73 6.55 28.21
N ASN A 55 2.84 6.71 28.95
CA ASN A 55 3.64 5.64 29.49
C ASN A 55 4.14 4.70 28.38
N GLY A 56 4.66 5.27 27.29
CA GLY A 56 5.27 4.55 26.18
C GLY A 56 6.74 4.92 25.99
N LYS A 57 7.36 4.27 25.00
CA LYS A 57 8.62 4.67 24.40
C LYS A 57 8.31 5.09 22.97
N ILE A 58 7.97 6.36 22.79
CA ILE A 58 7.47 6.91 21.52
C ILE A 58 8.66 7.48 20.75
N HIS A 59 9.10 6.76 19.73
CA HIS A 59 10.15 7.19 18.81
C HIS A 59 9.56 8.16 17.79
N THR A 60 9.90 9.43 17.91
CA THR A 60 9.28 10.48 17.09
C THR A 60 9.72 10.45 15.63
N MET A 61 10.91 9.90 15.34
CA MET A 61 11.55 9.93 14.04
C MET A 61 11.74 11.36 13.48
N ASP A 62 11.67 12.37 14.33
CA ASP A 62 11.91 13.78 13.99
C ASP A 62 13.39 14.07 13.65
N GLY A 63 13.75 15.34 13.50
CA GLY A 63 15.11 15.74 13.14
C GLY A 63 16.20 15.28 14.13
N THR A 64 15.82 15.00 15.38
CA THR A 64 16.72 14.59 16.48
C THR A 64 16.45 13.18 17.00
N ASN A 65 15.48 12.47 16.42
CA ASN A 65 15.07 11.13 16.83
C ASN A 65 14.74 11.02 18.33
N ARG A 66 13.99 11.99 18.84
CA ARG A 66 13.58 12.00 20.27
C ARG A 66 12.76 10.75 20.60
N VAL A 67 12.93 10.30 21.83
CA VAL A 67 12.04 9.30 22.43
C VAL A 67 11.29 9.98 23.56
N VAL A 68 9.97 10.05 23.45
CA VAL A 68 9.09 10.68 24.44
C VAL A 68 8.17 9.66 25.08
N SER A 69 7.53 10.00 26.21
CA SER A 69 6.68 9.06 26.94
C SER A 69 5.19 9.23 26.67
N GLU A 70 4.79 10.34 26.07
CA GLU A 70 3.38 10.66 25.87
C GLU A 70 3.15 11.58 24.67
N VAL A 71 1.94 11.54 24.12
CA VAL A 71 1.45 12.44 23.08
C VAL A 71 -0.02 12.75 23.31
N ALA A 72 -0.44 13.96 22.97
CA ALA A 72 -1.84 14.36 22.90
C ALA A 72 -2.23 14.60 21.44
N ILE A 73 -3.43 14.15 21.08
CA ILE A 73 -3.99 14.23 19.73
C ILE A 73 -5.30 15.00 19.78
N LYS A 74 -5.47 15.95 18.87
CA LYS A 74 -6.68 16.74 18.72
C LYS A 74 -6.98 16.98 17.25
N ASP A 75 -8.24 16.84 16.87
CA ASP A 75 -8.72 17.08 15.50
C ASP A 75 -7.86 16.36 14.44
N GLY A 76 -7.46 15.12 14.75
CA GLY A 76 -6.68 14.26 13.87
C GLY A 76 -5.18 14.57 13.79
N ARG A 77 -4.65 15.48 14.59
CA ARG A 77 -3.25 15.92 14.59
C ARG A 77 -2.60 15.77 15.95
N PHE A 78 -1.28 15.62 15.96
CA PHE A 78 -0.51 15.71 17.19
C PHE A 78 -0.59 17.17 17.71
N ALA A 79 -1.21 17.34 18.87
CA ALA A 79 -1.37 18.64 19.52
C ALA A 79 -0.20 18.93 20.46
N GLU A 80 0.36 17.87 21.08
CA GLU A 80 1.54 17.94 21.93
C GLU A 80 2.32 16.64 21.89
N VAL A 81 3.64 16.74 21.85
CA VAL A 81 4.56 15.61 21.74
C VAL A 81 5.63 15.70 22.83
N GLY A 82 5.47 14.90 23.87
CA GLY A 82 6.37 14.86 25.01
C GLY A 82 5.69 15.12 26.33
N GLN A 83 6.50 15.49 27.35
CA GLN A 83 6.04 15.70 28.70
C GLN A 83 5.04 16.87 28.77
N GLY A 84 3.92 16.64 29.45
CA GLY A 84 2.84 17.60 29.60
C GLY A 84 1.57 17.26 28.80
N ALA A 85 1.65 16.31 27.88
CA ALA A 85 0.48 15.91 27.07
C ALA A 85 -0.73 15.49 27.94
N ARG A 86 -0.49 14.86 29.10
CA ARG A 86 -1.54 14.48 30.06
C ARG A 86 -2.15 15.64 30.82
N ASP A 87 -1.42 16.73 30.99
CA ASP A 87 -1.89 17.90 31.77
C ASP A 87 -3.08 18.59 31.06
N HIS A 88 -3.25 18.33 29.75
CA HIS A 88 -4.34 18.84 28.93
C HIS A 88 -5.58 17.94 28.91
N GLN A 89 -5.61 16.84 29.70
CA GLN A 89 -6.76 15.93 29.73
C GLN A 89 -8.03 16.68 30.10
N GLY A 90 -9.03 16.61 29.22
CA GLY A 90 -10.35 17.20 29.40
C GLY A 90 -11.45 16.15 29.58
N LYS A 91 -12.65 16.63 29.89
CA LYS A 91 -13.83 15.78 29.93
C LYS A 91 -14.13 15.25 28.52
N GLY A 92 -14.06 13.94 28.34
CA GLY A 92 -14.26 13.27 27.05
C GLY A 92 -12.97 12.92 26.31
N THR A 93 -11.80 13.25 26.85
CA THR A 93 -10.50 12.76 26.34
C THR A 93 -10.38 11.27 26.59
N GLN A 94 -10.15 10.49 25.53
CA GLN A 94 -9.75 9.09 25.65
C GLN A 94 -8.28 9.04 26.11
N VAL A 95 -7.98 8.21 27.11
CA VAL A 95 -6.61 8.07 27.62
C VAL A 95 -6.20 6.61 27.62
N ILE A 96 -5.12 6.30 26.92
CA ILE A 96 -4.60 4.93 26.77
C ILE A 96 -3.22 4.81 27.41
N ASN A 97 -3.05 3.87 28.34
CA ASN A 97 -1.76 3.52 28.90
C ASN A 97 -1.03 2.54 27.98
N LEU A 98 0.09 2.94 27.45
CA LEU A 98 0.91 2.14 26.54
C LEU A 98 1.73 1.03 27.22
N GLN A 99 1.77 1.02 28.56
CA GLN A 99 2.43 -0.02 29.36
C GLN A 99 3.92 -0.22 29.01
N GLY A 100 4.64 0.87 28.70
CA GLY A 100 6.06 0.85 28.33
C GLY A 100 6.33 0.37 26.89
N ARG A 101 5.31 0.17 26.05
CA ARG A 101 5.48 -0.32 24.68
C ARG A 101 6.14 0.71 23.78
N ILE A 102 6.78 0.17 22.73
CA ILE A 102 7.35 0.96 21.65
C ILE A 102 6.23 1.51 20.78
N VAL A 103 6.36 2.78 20.43
CA VAL A 103 5.53 3.46 19.44
C VAL A 103 6.41 4.05 18.36
N VAL A 104 5.99 3.93 17.12
CA VAL A 104 6.63 4.50 15.95
C VAL A 104 5.60 5.27 15.12
N PRO A 105 6.01 6.21 14.23
CA PRO A 105 5.08 6.80 13.27
C PRO A 105 4.40 5.73 12.45
N GLY A 106 3.21 6.01 11.93
CA GLY A 106 2.53 5.15 10.98
C GLY A 106 3.45 4.78 9.82
N ILE A 107 3.51 3.50 9.49
CA ILE A 107 4.32 3.01 8.38
C ILE A 107 3.69 3.48 7.07
N ILE A 108 4.52 4.06 6.22
CA ILE A 108 4.16 4.51 4.86
C ILE A 108 4.78 3.55 3.87
N ASP A 109 3.94 2.86 3.11
CA ASP A 109 4.37 1.99 2.00
C ASP A 109 4.32 2.82 0.71
N ASN A 110 5.48 3.22 0.21
CA ASN A 110 5.58 4.15 -0.91
C ASN A 110 5.50 3.51 -2.29
N HIS A 111 5.28 2.20 -2.35
CA HIS A 111 5.11 1.46 -3.61
C HIS A 111 4.48 0.10 -3.35
N ASN A 112 3.23 -0.06 -3.73
CA ASN A 112 2.51 -1.33 -3.67
C ASN A 112 1.41 -1.36 -4.74
N HIS A 113 0.72 -2.50 -4.84
CA HIS A 113 -0.39 -2.73 -5.76
C HIS A 113 -1.68 -3.07 -5.01
N ILE A 114 -1.98 -2.28 -3.97
CA ILE A 114 -3.15 -2.56 -3.12
C ILE A 114 -4.46 -2.55 -3.91
N VAL A 115 -4.52 -1.82 -5.01
CA VAL A 115 -5.68 -1.78 -5.91
C VAL A 115 -6.10 -3.18 -6.38
N LEU A 116 -5.15 -4.11 -6.52
CA LEU A 116 -5.42 -5.50 -6.89
C LEU A 116 -6.31 -6.23 -5.88
N MET A 117 -6.37 -5.77 -4.63
CA MET A 117 -7.24 -6.36 -3.61
C MET A 117 -8.71 -6.21 -3.97
N GLY A 118 -9.10 -5.13 -4.64
CA GLY A 118 -10.44 -4.97 -5.20
C GLY A 118 -10.78 -5.97 -6.31
N ASN A 119 -9.83 -6.78 -6.77
CA ASN A 119 -10.01 -7.83 -7.77
C ASN A 119 -9.66 -9.25 -7.23
N ARG A 120 -9.65 -9.42 -5.91
CA ARG A 120 -9.44 -10.73 -5.24
C ARG A 120 -10.78 -11.44 -5.03
N PRO A 121 -11.01 -12.58 -5.70
CA PRO A 121 -12.22 -13.37 -5.50
C PRO A 121 -12.21 -14.09 -4.14
N GLY A 122 -13.36 -14.23 -3.55
CA GLY A 122 -13.53 -14.93 -2.28
C GLY A 122 -12.97 -14.15 -1.07
N TYR A 123 -12.82 -14.82 0.04
CA TYR A 123 -12.27 -14.26 1.28
C TYR A 123 -10.75 -14.37 1.25
N HIS A 124 -10.09 -13.33 0.76
CA HIS A 124 -8.64 -13.31 0.67
C HIS A 124 -8.01 -13.36 2.06
N THR A 125 -7.03 -14.25 2.23
CA THR A 125 -6.39 -14.54 3.52
C THR A 125 -4.88 -14.48 3.33
N PRO A 126 -4.19 -13.43 3.84
CA PRO A 126 -2.73 -13.30 3.71
C PRO A 126 -1.99 -14.44 4.42
N LEU A 127 -0.98 -15.01 3.75
CA LEU A 127 -0.08 -16.04 4.29
C LEU A 127 1.34 -15.54 4.58
N GLU A 128 1.57 -14.24 4.53
CA GLU A 128 2.87 -13.60 4.78
C GLU A 128 3.44 -13.89 6.17
N ASN A 129 2.56 -14.26 7.12
CA ASN A 129 2.90 -14.51 8.51
C ASN A 129 2.88 -16.02 8.87
N ALA A 130 2.74 -16.88 7.87
CA ALA A 130 2.86 -18.32 8.03
C ALA A 130 4.32 -18.74 7.82
N TYR A 131 4.90 -19.46 8.76
CA TYR A 131 6.29 -19.94 8.74
C TYR A 131 6.38 -21.46 8.71
N SER A 132 5.24 -22.13 8.58
CA SER A 132 5.11 -23.58 8.43
C SER A 132 3.76 -23.94 7.79
N ILE A 133 3.60 -25.19 7.35
CA ILE A 133 2.29 -25.69 6.88
C ILE A 133 1.26 -25.68 8.02
N ALA A 134 1.68 -25.94 9.25
CA ALA A 134 0.80 -25.86 10.42
C ALA A 134 0.26 -24.44 10.64
N ASP A 135 1.09 -23.41 10.42
CA ASP A 135 0.63 -22.01 10.49
C ASP A 135 -0.39 -21.71 9.40
N VAL A 136 -0.19 -22.20 8.17
CA VAL A 136 -1.17 -22.05 7.08
C VAL A 136 -2.51 -22.66 7.49
N GLN A 137 -2.50 -23.89 8.05
CA GLN A 137 -3.72 -24.54 8.52
C GLN A 137 -4.41 -23.75 9.63
N ALA A 138 -3.66 -23.25 10.61
CA ALA A 138 -4.20 -22.43 11.70
C ALA A 138 -4.81 -21.12 11.22
N ILE A 139 -4.15 -20.41 10.29
CA ILE A 139 -4.64 -19.17 9.69
C ILE A 139 -5.94 -19.41 8.90
N TYR A 140 -5.98 -20.48 8.11
CA TYR A 140 -7.18 -20.82 7.32
C TYR A 140 -8.34 -21.27 8.22
N ALA A 141 -8.09 -22.08 9.26
CA ALA A 141 -9.10 -22.47 10.22
C ALA A 141 -9.67 -21.26 10.99
N ALA A 142 -8.82 -20.33 11.42
CA ALA A 142 -9.23 -19.11 12.06
C ALA A 142 -10.08 -18.24 11.11
N ARG A 143 -9.70 -18.13 9.82
CA ARG A 143 -10.48 -17.40 8.82
C ARG A 143 -11.84 -18.03 8.60
N ALA A 144 -11.91 -19.36 8.49
CA ALA A 144 -13.14 -20.10 8.24
C ALA A 144 -14.21 -19.88 9.32
N ALA A 145 -13.81 -19.58 10.56
CA ALA A 145 -14.75 -19.30 11.65
C ALA A 145 -15.62 -18.05 11.37
N GLY A 146 -15.15 -17.12 10.52
CA GLY A 146 -15.87 -15.90 10.13
C GLY A 146 -16.35 -15.90 8.68
N VAL A 147 -16.30 -17.05 7.98
CA VAL A 147 -16.67 -17.14 6.56
C VAL A 147 -17.85 -18.10 6.41
N PRO A 148 -18.92 -17.74 5.68
CA PRO A 148 -20.04 -18.64 5.44
C PRO A 148 -19.60 -19.97 4.81
N ALA A 149 -20.21 -21.09 5.23
CA ALA A 149 -19.95 -22.38 4.61
C ALA A 149 -20.21 -22.33 3.10
N GLY A 150 -19.36 -22.97 2.31
CA GLY A 150 -19.41 -22.93 0.84
C GLY A 150 -18.80 -21.69 0.19
N ALA A 151 -18.53 -20.62 0.94
CA ALA A 151 -17.83 -19.45 0.38
C ALA A 151 -16.33 -19.72 0.25
N TRP A 152 -15.72 -19.19 -0.80
CA TRP A 152 -14.29 -19.39 -1.10
C TRP A 152 -13.37 -18.66 -0.13
N ILE A 153 -12.36 -19.38 0.38
CA ILE A 153 -11.22 -18.81 1.08
C ILE A 153 -10.01 -18.86 0.14
N THR A 154 -9.40 -17.72 -0.15
CA THR A 154 -8.36 -17.65 -1.16
C THR A 154 -7.11 -16.95 -0.62
N THR A 155 -5.94 -17.33 -1.16
CA THR A 155 -4.71 -16.55 -1.07
C THR A 155 -4.14 -16.41 -2.48
N ILE A 156 -3.98 -15.18 -2.93
CA ILE A 156 -3.52 -14.87 -4.29
C ILE A 156 -2.40 -13.85 -4.19
N GLY A 157 -1.16 -14.30 -4.45
CA GLY A 157 0.03 -13.45 -4.32
C GLY A 157 0.38 -13.06 -2.87
N GLY A 158 1.36 -12.20 -2.73
CA GLY A 158 1.81 -11.66 -1.43
C GLY A 158 2.64 -12.61 -0.56
N PHE A 159 2.94 -13.80 -1.02
CA PHE A 159 3.71 -14.79 -0.27
C PHE A 159 4.54 -15.70 -1.21
N ASN A 160 5.44 -16.47 -0.61
CA ASN A 160 6.18 -17.53 -1.30
C ASN A 160 6.28 -18.77 -0.39
N GLN A 161 6.22 -19.97 -0.96
CA GLN A 161 6.36 -21.22 -0.21
C GLN A 161 7.67 -21.31 0.61
N ASN A 162 8.70 -20.53 0.25
CA ASN A 162 9.93 -20.44 1.04
C ASN A 162 9.69 -19.95 2.47
N HIS A 163 8.58 -19.25 2.75
CA HIS A 163 8.17 -18.89 4.12
C HIS A 163 7.87 -20.13 4.97
N PHE A 164 7.42 -21.23 4.35
CA PHE A 164 7.04 -22.46 5.06
C PHE A 164 8.22 -23.41 5.28
N TRP A 165 9.44 -22.93 5.01
CA TRP A 165 10.66 -23.68 5.27
C TRP A 165 10.89 -23.85 6.76
N THR A 166 11.16 -25.11 7.18
CA THR A 166 11.61 -25.45 8.52
C THR A 166 12.78 -26.43 8.42
N PRO A 167 13.62 -26.58 9.47
CA PRO A 167 14.67 -27.59 9.47
C PRO A 167 14.16 -29.02 9.27
N SER A 168 12.94 -29.33 9.73
CA SER A 168 12.28 -30.62 9.55
C SER A 168 11.61 -30.79 8.18
N GLU A 169 11.36 -29.69 7.45
CA GLU A 169 10.78 -29.66 6.12
C GLU A 169 11.65 -28.81 5.19
N PRO A 170 12.83 -29.32 4.79
CA PRO A 170 13.85 -28.54 4.09
C PRO A 170 13.49 -28.21 2.63
N LEU A 171 12.47 -28.87 2.08
CA LEU A 171 11.93 -28.59 0.75
C LEU A 171 10.59 -27.84 0.88
N PRO A 172 10.60 -26.50 0.78
CA PRO A 172 9.39 -25.70 0.92
C PRO A 172 8.35 -26.08 -0.14
N ARG A 173 7.11 -26.24 0.28
CA ARG A 173 5.97 -26.60 -0.57
C ARG A 173 4.71 -25.85 -0.16
N LEU A 174 3.70 -25.87 -0.99
CA LEU A 174 2.35 -25.49 -0.60
C LEU A 174 1.67 -26.64 0.18
N PRO A 175 0.64 -26.33 1.00
CA PRO A 175 -0.16 -27.37 1.63
C PRO A 175 -0.84 -28.25 0.57
N THR A 176 -0.97 -29.52 0.89
CA THR A 176 -1.70 -30.49 0.08
C THR A 176 -3.21 -30.32 0.23
N LEU A 177 -3.96 -30.94 -0.69
CA LEU A 177 -5.42 -31.01 -0.62
C LEU A 177 -5.92 -31.52 0.74
N ALA A 178 -5.33 -32.61 1.27
CA ALA A 178 -5.73 -33.20 2.54
C ALA A 178 -5.44 -32.27 3.74
N GLU A 179 -4.31 -31.55 3.72
CA GLU A 179 -3.98 -30.57 4.77
C GLU A 179 -4.97 -29.38 4.76
N LEU A 180 -5.40 -28.95 3.58
CA LEU A 180 -6.42 -27.89 3.44
C LEU A 180 -7.83 -28.40 3.81
N ASP A 181 -8.19 -29.65 3.52
CA ASP A 181 -9.46 -30.24 3.95
C ASP A 181 -9.59 -30.28 5.47
N VAL A 182 -8.50 -30.54 6.18
CA VAL A 182 -8.47 -30.50 7.65
C VAL A 182 -8.69 -29.07 8.16
N ALA A 183 -8.07 -28.08 7.52
CA ALA A 183 -8.15 -26.69 7.96
C ALA A 183 -9.52 -26.05 7.67
N VAL A 184 -10.09 -26.31 6.47
CA VAL A 184 -11.33 -25.66 5.98
C VAL A 184 -12.26 -26.69 5.33
N PRO A 185 -12.84 -27.61 6.12
CA PRO A 185 -13.65 -28.72 5.59
C PRO A 185 -14.95 -28.27 4.90
N ASN A 186 -15.49 -27.09 5.26
CA ASN A 186 -16.76 -26.59 4.77
C ASN A 186 -16.64 -25.48 3.71
N ASN A 187 -15.41 -25.10 3.35
CA ASN A 187 -15.15 -23.99 2.44
C ASN A 187 -14.21 -24.43 1.32
N PRO A 188 -14.51 -24.13 0.04
CA PRO A 188 -13.52 -24.31 -1.01
C PRO A 188 -12.34 -23.37 -0.80
N ALA A 189 -11.12 -23.89 -0.99
CA ALA A 189 -9.88 -23.14 -0.81
C ALA A 189 -9.09 -23.04 -2.12
N PHE A 190 -8.40 -21.91 -2.33
CA PHE A 190 -7.52 -21.69 -3.47
C PHE A 190 -6.30 -20.88 -3.05
N ILE A 191 -5.11 -21.44 -3.27
CA ILE A 191 -3.84 -20.78 -2.98
C ILE A 191 -3.04 -20.66 -4.27
N LEU A 192 -2.69 -19.44 -4.66
CA LEU A 192 -1.88 -19.12 -5.84
C LEU A 192 -0.70 -18.26 -5.41
N GLN A 193 0.52 -18.75 -5.57
CA GLN A 193 1.73 -17.97 -5.33
C GLN A 193 2.05 -17.09 -6.55
N GLY A 194 2.22 -15.78 -6.33
CA GLY A 194 2.58 -14.82 -7.37
C GLY A 194 1.56 -14.77 -8.50
N PHE A 195 2.03 -14.61 -9.75
CA PHE A 195 1.19 -14.48 -10.94
C PHE A 195 0.75 -15.82 -11.54
N THR A 196 1.60 -16.83 -11.45
CA THR A 196 1.47 -18.05 -12.24
C THR A 196 1.41 -19.34 -11.42
N GLY A 197 1.73 -19.30 -10.17
CA GLY A 197 1.82 -20.46 -9.29
C GLY A 197 3.22 -20.66 -8.71
N PRO A 198 3.45 -21.68 -7.91
CA PRO A 198 2.60 -22.89 -7.72
C PRO A 198 1.23 -22.61 -7.11
N THR A 199 0.32 -23.56 -7.31
CA THR A 199 -1.10 -23.42 -6.95
C THR A 199 -1.61 -24.71 -6.31
N THR A 200 -2.48 -24.59 -5.31
CA THR A 200 -3.15 -25.73 -4.67
C THR A 200 -4.59 -25.40 -4.29
N THR A 201 -5.39 -26.44 -4.14
CA THR A 201 -6.80 -26.35 -3.73
C THR A 201 -7.19 -27.56 -2.87
N ASN A 202 -8.28 -27.45 -2.12
CA ASN A 202 -8.86 -28.55 -1.33
C ASN A 202 -9.88 -29.37 -2.13
N THR A 203 -10.49 -30.38 -1.50
CA THR A 203 -11.48 -31.27 -2.16
C THR A 203 -12.69 -30.51 -2.72
N LEU A 204 -13.22 -29.50 -2.00
CA LEU A 204 -14.34 -28.70 -2.49
C LEU A 204 -13.95 -27.84 -3.70
N GLY A 205 -12.79 -27.22 -3.67
CA GLY A 205 -12.26 -26.45 -4.79
C GLY A 205 -11.92 -27.34 -5.98
N LYS A 206 -11.34 -28.54 -5.76
CA LYS A 206 -11.07 -29.52 -6.81
C LYS A 206 -12.34 -29.89 -7.58
N LYS A 207 -13.43 -30.19 -6.89
CA LYS A 207 -14.74 -30.48 -7.53
C LYS A 207 -15.20 -29.34 -8.43
N PHE A 208 -15.09 -28.10 -7.98
CA PHE A 208 -15.46 -26.92 -8.78
C PHE A 208 -14.58 -26.79 -10.02
N PHE A 209 -13.27 -26.88 -9.87
CA PHE A 209 -12.33 -26.69 -10.97
C PHE A 209 -12.46 -27.77 -12.03
N GLU A 210 -12.56 -29.04 -11.63
CA GLU A 210 -12.72 -30.16 -12.56
C GLU A 210 -14.06 -30.09 -13.32
N ALA A 211 -15.15 -29.71 -12.67
CA ALA A 211 -16.45 -29.47 -13.31
C ALA A 211 -16.40 -28.35 -14.36
N ASN A 212 -15.41 -27.44 -14.26
CA ASN A 212 -15.18 -26.35 -15.21
C ASN A 212 -13.96 -26.55 -16.12
N GLY A 213 -13.47 -27.81 -16.24
CA GLY A 213 -12.43 -28.20 -17.17
C GLY A 213 -11.01 -27.78 -16.79
N VAL A 214 -10.74 -27.53 -15.51
CA VAL A 214 -9.38 -27.33 -14.97
C VAL A 214 -8.90 -28.65 -14.36
N VAL A 215 -7.75 -29.13 -14.81
CA VAL A 215 -7.14 -30.36 -14.28
C VAL A 215 -6.52 -30.10 -12.91
N VAL A 216 -6.89 -30.90 -11.92
CA VAL A 216 -6.35 -30.83 -10.55
C VAL A 216 -5.75 -32.19 -10.20
N ALA A 217 -4.49 -32.21 -9.81
CA ALA A 217 -3.80 -33.43 -9.39
C ALA A 217 -4.39 -34.00 -8.08
N ALA A 218 -4.05 -35.26 -7.77
CA ALA A 218 -4.54 -35.93 -6.56
C ALA A 218 -4.19 -35.22 -5.27
N ASN A 219 -3.04 -34.55 -5.23
CA ASN A 219 -2.57 -33.77 -4.06
C ASN A 219 -3.14 -32.33 -4.00
N GLY A 220 -4.03 -31.95 -4.94
CA GLY A 220 -4.63 -30.62 -5.01
C GLY A 220 -3.88 -29.62 -5.86
N SER A 221 -2.69 -29.95 -6.40
CA SER A 221 -1.93 -29.01 -7.22
C SER A 221 -2.59 -28.79 -8.59
N ILE A 222 -2.47 -27.56 -9.10
CA ILE A 222 -2.90 -27.15 -10.44
C ILE A 222 -1.65 -26.69 -11.20
N ALA A 223 -1.52 -27.13 -12.46
CA ALA A 223 -0.37 -26.81 -13.28
C ALA A 223 -0.17 -25.29 -13.42
N THR A 224 1.08 -24.86 -13.31
CA THR A 224 1.46 -23.44 -13.43
C THR A 224 1.21 -22.93 -14.85
N ASN A 225 0.51 -21.81 -14.96
CA ASN A 225 0.32 -21.10 -16.22
C ASN A 225 0.05 -19.61 -15.94
N SER A 226 0.31 -18.74 -16.92
CA SER A 226 0.09 -17.30 -16.76
C SER A 226 -1.37 -16.97 -16.45
N SER A 227 -1.59 -15.87 -15.74
CA SER A 227 -2.94 -15.37 -15.41
C SER A 227 -3.77 -15.00 -16.65
N ALA A 228 -3.13 -14.72 -17.78
CA ALA A 228 -3.76 -14.52 -19.08
C ALA A 228 -4.04 -15.85 -19.83
N GLY A 229 -3.55 -17.00 -19.32
CA GLY A 229 -3.69 -18.29 -19.98
C GLY A 229 -5.07 -18.93 -19.78
N ASN A 230 -5.51 -19.70 -20.78
CA ASN A 230 -6.77 -20.46 -20.73
C ASN A 230 -6.60 -21.86 -20.15
N SER A 231 -5.52 -22.14 -19.44
CA SER A 231 -5.23 -23.43 -18.81
C SER A 231 -4.60 -23.25 -17.42
N GLY A 232 -4.54 -24.32 -16.64
CA GLY A 232 -3.84 -24.36 -15.36
C GLY A 232 -4.30 -23.28 -14.36
N SER A 233 -3.35 -22.75 -13.63
CA SER A 233 -3.57 -21.76 -12.57
C SER A 233 -4.20 -20.44 -13.07
N GLY A 234 -3.86 -20.00 -14.28
CA GLY A 234 -4.46 -18.83 -14.91
C GLY A 234 -5.95 -19.02 -15.16
N ARG A 235 -6.35 -20.15 -15.77
CA ARG A 235 -7.77 -20.50 -15.96
C ARG A 235 -8.51 -20.62 -14.62
N ALA A 236 -7.90 -21.25 -13.62
CA ALA A 236 -8.50 -21.38 -12.29
C ALA A 236 -8.82 -20.02 -11.66
N LEU A 237 -7.85 -19.08 -11.67
CA LEU A 237 -8.05 -17.73 -11.17
C LEU A 237 -9.13 -16.97 -11.95
N ASN A 238 -9.11 -17.06 -13.29
CA ASN A 238 -10.09 -16.39 -14.13
C ASN A 238 -11.51 -16.92 -13.90
N LEU A 239 -11.68 -18.23 -13.69
CA LEU A 239 -12.96 -18.83 -13.32
C LEU A 239 -13.49 -18.28 -11.99
N LEU A 240 -12.63 -18.17 -10.98
CA LEU A 240 -13.03 -17.58 -9.69
C LEU A 240 -13.44 -16.11 -9.83
N ARG A 241 -12.66 -15.31 -10.55
CA ARG A 241 -13.01 -13.90 -10.81
C ARG A 241 -14.32 -13.78 -11.57
N GLN A 242 -14.47 -14.57 -12.63
CA GLN A 242 -15.71 -14.59 -13.42
C GLN A 242 -16.91 -14.94 -12.54
N THR A 243 -16.82 -16.03 -11.77
CA THR A 243 -17.94 -16.52 -10.96
C THR A 243 -18.29 -15.59 -9.80
N LEU A 244 -17.29 -15.08 -9.07
CA LEU A 244 -17.51 -14.37 -7.81
C LEU A 244 -17.56 -12.85 -7.95
N LEU A 245 -16.90 -12.27 -8.96
CA LEU A 245 -16.79 -10.81 -9.06
C LEU A 245 -17.55 -10.22 -10.24
N ARG A 246 -17.69 -10.96 -11.36
CA ARG A 246 -18.30 -10.43 -12.57
C ARG A 246 -19.73 -10.88 -12.80
N THR A 247 -20.03 -12.16 -12.62
CA THR A 247 -21.37 -12.68 -12.85
C THR A 247 -22.22 -12.75 -11.59
N ALA A 248 -21.61 -12.70 -10.41
CA ALA A 248 -22.36 -12.64 -9.16
C ALA A 248 -23.12 -11.31 -9.06
N PRO A 249 -24.42 -11.34 -8.66
CA PRO A 249 -25.22 -10.11 -8.49
C PRO A 249 -24.63 -9.11 -7.48
N ASP A 250 -23.88 -9.60 -6.50
CA ASP A 250 -23.20 -8.84 -5.46
C ASP A 250 -21.67 -8.66 -5.71
N GLY A 251 -21.21 -8.93 -6.92
CA GLY A 251 -19.77 -8.96 -7.26
C GLY A 251 -19.04 -7.67 -6.88
N PHE A 252 -19.66 -6.50 -7.05
CA PHE A 252 -19.05 -5.23 -6.64
C PHE A 252 -18.95 -5.10 -5.11
N GLU A 253 -19.95 -5.56 -4.35
CA GLU A 253 -19.88 -5.59 -2.88
C GLU A 253 -18.82 -6.57 -2.39
N GLN A 254 -18.61 -7.69 -3.07
CA GLN A 254 -17.49 -8.59 -2.79
C GLN A 254 -16.13 -7.93 -3.06
N ARG A 255 -16.00 -7.13 -4.10
CA ARG A 255 -14.80 -6.31 -4.34
C ARG A 255 -14.56 -5.30 -3.21
N LYS A 256 -15.59 -4.58 -2.76
CA LYS A 256 -15.51 -3.66 -1.62
C LYS A 256 -15.14 -4.39 -0.33
N ARG A 257 -15.67 -5.58 -0.08
CA ARG A 257 -15.28 -6.40 1.07
C ARG A 257 -13.78 -6.75 1.01
N SER A 258 -13.27 -7.20 -0.13
CA SER A 258 -11.84 -7.51 -0.31
C SER A 258 -10.95 -6.30 -0.05
N VAL A 259 -11.40 -5.09 -0.42
CA VAL A 259 -10.72 -3.83 -0.08
C VAL A 259 -10.70 -3.60 1.43
N ARG A 260 -11.84 -3.76 2.12
CA ARG A 260 -11.90 -3.63 3.59
C ARG A 260 -11.02 -4.65 4.29
N ASP A 261 -11.00 -5.90 3.82
CA ASP A 261 -10.12 -6.95 4.35
C ASP A 261 -8.63 -6.57 4.20
N ALA A 262 -8.24 -5.98 3.06
CA ALA A 262 -6.87 -5.51 2.84
C ALA A 262 -6.49 -4.37 3.78
N MET A 263 -7.36 -3.38 3.94
CA MET A 263 -7.15 -2.26 4.87
C MET A 263 -7.06 -2.76 6.32
N ALA A 264 -7.94 -3.69 6.71
CA ALA A 264 -7.93 -4.30 8.04
C ALA A 264 -6.63 -5.06 8.29
N TYR A 265 -6.11 -5.77 7.30
CA TYR A 265 -4.81 -6.42 7.42
C TYR A 265 -3.66 -5.41 7.52
N ALA A 266 -3.65 -4.37 6.69
CA ALA A 266 -2.61 -3.34 6.69
C ALA A 266 -2.38 -2.73 8.08
N VAL A 267 -3.46 -2.37 8.78
CA VAL A 267 -3.36 -1.78 10.13
C VAL A 267 -2.85 -2.76 11.18
N THR A 268 -3.03 -4.07 11.00
CA THR A 268 -2.44 -5.08 11.91
C THR A 268 -0.92 -5.20 11.80
N VAL A 269 -0.36 -4.83 10.66
CA VAL A 269 1.08 -4.79 10.44
C VAL A 269 1.64 -3.36 10.53
N GLY A 270 0.78 -2.38 10.86
CA GLY A 270 1.17 -1.01 11.13
C GLY A 270 1.25 -0.09 9.91
N VAL A 271 0.82 -0.54 8.74
CA VAL A 271 0.77 0.32 7.55
C VAL A 271 -0.45 1.24 7.63
N THR A 272 -0.21 2.54 7.61
CA THR A 272 -1.22 3.60 7.71
C THR A 272 -1.44 4.35 6.39
N THR A 273 -0.46 4.29 5.49
CA THR A 273 -0.49 5.00 4.21
C THR A 273 0.08 4.12 3.09
N HIS A 274 -0.65 4.06 1.98
CA HIS A 274 -0.24 3.38 0.75
C HIS A 274 -0.05 4.37 -0.39
N LEU A 275 1.04 4.22 -1.16
CA LEU A 275 1.13 4.74 -2.51
C LEU A 275 0.91 3.57 -3.48
N ASP A 276 -0.29 3.53 -4.04
CA ASP A 276 -0.70 2.50 -4.98
C ASP A 276 -0.14 2.80 -6.38
N GLN A 277 0.46 1.78 -6.99
CA GLN A 277 1.09 1.86 -8.31
C GLN A 277 0.19 1.34 -9.44
N GLY A 278 -1.09 1.14 -9.16
CA GLY A 278 -2.04 0.62 -10.14
C GLY A 278 -1.98 -0.89 -10.31
N ALA A 279 -2.69 -1.40 -11.30
CA ALA A 279 -2.73 -2.80 -11.67
C ALA A 279 -2.12 -3.03 -13.05
N PHE A 280 -1.46 -4.17 -13.22
CA PHE A 280 -0.89 -4.54 -14.50
C PHE A 280 -1.98 -4.88 -15.52
N GLN A 281 -1.88 -4.26 -16.69
CA GLN A 281 -2.64 -4.64 -17.87
C GLN A 281 -1.80 -5.55 -18.75
N THR A 282 -2.34 -6.69 -19.11
CA THR A 282 -1.65 -7.64 -20.01
C THR A 282 -1.94 -7.36 -21.49
N SER A 283 -3.06 -6.75 -21.81
CA SER A 283 -3.43 -6.36 -23.18
C SER A 283 -4.68 -5.49 -23.15
N VAL A 284 -4.76 -4.49 -23.97
CA VAL A 284 -5.86 -3.51 -24.01
C VAL A 284 -6.75 -3.71 -25.24
N THR A 285 -6.65 -4.83 -25.93
CA THR A 285 -7.34 -5.00 -27.21
C THR A 285 -8.84 -5.11 -27.07
N ASN A 286 -9.37 -5.62 -25.96
CA ASN A 286 -10.80 -5.64 -25.71
C ASN A 286 -11.15 -5.92 -24.24
N PRO A 287 -11.50 -4.90 -23.45
CA PRO A 287 -11.91 -5.05 -22.04
C PRO A 287 -13.09 -6.02 -21.85
N GLU A 288 -13.97 -6.13 -22.84
CA GLU A 288 -15.14 -7.02 -22.79
C GLU A 288 -14.75 -8.50 -22.96
N THR A 289 -13.68 -8.78 -23.70
CA THR A 289 -13.22 -10.15 -23.99
C THR A 289 -12.05 -10.61 -23.14
N ASP A 290 -11.28 -9.71 -22.54
CA ASP A 290 -10.15 -10.05 -21.66
C ASP A 290 -10.60 -10.70 -20.34
N GLY A 291 -11.89 -10.77 -20.15
CA GLY A 291 -12.48 -11.47 -19.04
C GLY A 291 -12.06 -10.84 -17.70
N ALA A 292 -12.05 -11.67 -16.67
CA ALA A 292 -11.80 -11.24 -15.30
C ALA A 292 -10.33 -10.89 -14.99
N ALA A 293 -9.42 -11.05 -15.94
CA ALA A 293 -8.01 -10.69 -15.79
C ALA A 293 -7.75 -9.23 -16.10
N HIS A 294 -8.64 -8.58 -16.86
CA HIS A 294 -8.49 -7.19 -17.24
C HIS A 294 -8.82 -6.22 -16.08
N GLU A 295 -7.96 -5.27 -15.87
CA GLU A 295 -8.21 -4.09 -15.03
C GLU A 295 -7.99 -2.83 -15.87
N ASP A 296 -9.03 -2.02 -15.98
CA ASP A 296 -9.00 -0.76 -16.71
C ASP A 296 -8.25 0.31 -15.91
N ASN A 297 -7.29 0.97 -16.53
CA ASN A 297 -6.49 2.04 -15.92
C ASN A 297 -7.32 3.21 -15.36
N PHE A 298 -8.54 3.39 -15.82
CA PHE A 298 -9.41 4.48 -15.39
C PHE A 298 -10.40 4.08 -14.30
N THR A 299 -10.73 2.80 -14.17
CA THR A 299 -11.80 2.30 -13.30
C THR A 299 -11.33 1.35 -12.20
N MET A 300 -10.08 0.90 -12.22
CA MET A 300 -9.56 -0.10 -11.29
C MET A 300 -9.71 0.30 -9.81
N HIS A 301 -9.67 1.58 -9.51
CA HIS A 301 -9.78 2.11 -8.14
C HIS A 301 -11.22 2.24 -7.63
N LEU A 302 -12.25 2.02 -8.45
CA LEU A 302 -13.66 2.22 -8.05
C LEU A 302 -14.05 1.48 -6.77
N PRO A 303 -13.65 0.22 -6.51
CA PRO A 303 -14.00 -0.44 -5.25
C PRO A 303 -13.38 0.26 -4.03
N PHE A 304 -12.16 0.77 -4.15
CA PHE A 304 -11.51 1.55 -3.10
C PHE A 304 -12.26 2.86 -2.85
N LEU A 305 -12.48 3.64 -3.90
CA LEU A 305 -13.18 4.93 -3.79
C LEU A 305 -14.56 4.76 -3.19
N ALA A 306 -15.28 3.68 -3.54
CA ALA A 306 -16.58 3.37 -2.94
C ALA A 306 -16.48 3.06 -1.44
N VAL A 307 -15.42 2.37 -0.98
CA VAL A 307 -15.19 2.10 0.45
C VAL A 307 -14.92 3.41 1.21
N TYR A 308 -14.19 4.36 0.63
CA TYR A 308 -13.99 5.69 1.24
C TYR A 308 -15.28 6.52 1.24
N ASP A 309 -16.07 6.48 0.17
CA ASP A 309 -17.37 7.18 0.08
C ASP A 309 -18.37 6.64 1.12
N ASP A 310 -18.33 5.35 1.40
CA ASP A 310 -19.11 4.70 2.47
C ASP A 310 -18.62 5.08 3.90
N GLY A 311 -17.51 5.82 4.03
CA GLY A 311 -16.91 6.17 5.32
C GLY A 311 -16.11 5.04 5.99
N ASN A 312 -15.75 4.00 5.24
CA ASN A 312 -15.04 2.82 5.74
C ASN A 312 -13.53 2.81 5.38
N GLY A 313 -12.99 3.91 4.87
CA GLY A 313 -11.56 4.05 4.62
C GLY A 313 -10.79 4.26 5.93
N ILE A 314 -9.93 3.30 6.30
CA ILE A 314 -9.17 3.32 7.58
C ILE A 314 -7.67 3.50 7.41
N VAL A 315 -7.18 3.53 6.16
CA VAL A 315 -5.79 3.84 5.80
C VAL A 315 -5.77 4.94 4.76
N ARG A 316 -4.64 5.64 4.62
CA ARG A 316 -4.51 6.66 3.59
C ARG A 316 -4.12 6.02 2.26
N LEU A 317 -4.73 6.50 1.17
CA LEU A 317 -4.46 6.04 -0.19
C LEU A 317 -3.92 7.18 -1.03
N ARG A 318 -2.77 6.94 -1.66
CA ARG A 318 -2.19 7.77 -2.70
C ARG A 318 -2.18 6.97 -3.98
N ILE A 319 -2.62 7.54 -5.10
CA ILE A 319 -2.90 6.81 -6.35
C ILE A 319 -1.96 7.30 -7.44
N ASN A 320 -1.03 6.45 -7.85
CA ASN A 320 -0.31 6.63 -9.10
C ASN A 320 -1.13 6.04 -10.26
N PHE A 321 -0.92 6.58 -11.44
CA PHE A 321 -1.61 6.15 -12.65
C PHE A 321 -0.67 5.37 -13.56
N LEU A 322 -0.86 4.06 -13.64
CA LEU A 322 -0.03 3.15 -14.42
C LEU A 322 -0.43 3.15 -15.90
N HIS A 323 0.56 3.19 -16.79
CA HIS A 323 0.39 3.10 -18.25
C HIS A 323 1.39 2.12 -18.86
N MET A 324 0.92 1.03 -19.46
CA MET A 324 1.75 0.01 -20.13
C MET A 324 1.52 -0.02 -21.65
N GLU A 325 1.22 1.12 -22.24
CA GLU A 325 0.94 1.22 -23.68
C GLU A 325 2.16 0.87 -24.51
N THR A 326 1.91 0.17 -25.61
CA THR A 326 2.92 -0.13 -26.64
C THR A 326 2.72 0.70 -27.91
N ASP A 327 1.60 1.40 -28.03
CA ASP A 327 1.35 2.36 -29.12
C ASP A 327 2.32 3.54 -29.03
N PRO A 328 3.07 3.85 -30.10
CA PRO A 328 3.98 5.01 -30.11
C PRO A 328 3.30 6.35 -29.86
N ALA A 329 2.00 6.48 -30.13
CA ALA A 329 1.24 7.72 -29.89
C ALA A 329 0.90 7.93 -28.40
N LEU A 330 0.93 6.84 -27.59
CA LEU A 330 0.62 6.86 -26.15
C LEU A 330 -0.73 7.52 -25.82
N PRO A 331 -1.84 7.10 -26.45
CA PRO A 331 -3.12 7.80 -26.33
C PRO A 331 -3.66 7.86 -24.90
N GLU A 332 -3.55 6.78 -24.12
CA GLU A 332 -4.02 6.76 -22.73
C GLU A 332 -3.20 7.69 -21.83
N LEU A 333 -1.85 7.64 -21.92
CA LEU A 333 -0.97 8.55 -21.20
C LEU A 333 -1.30 10.00 -21.52
N VAL A 334 -1.43 10.34 -22.82
CA VAL A 334 -1.78 11.70 -23.27
C VAL A 334 -3.13 12.14 -22.71
N GLN A 335 -4.11 11.24 -22.67
CA GLN A 335 -5.43 11.52 -22.08
C GLN A 335 -5.32 11.75 -20.57
N ARG A 336 -4.55 10.92 -19.86
CA ARG A 336 -4.34 11.05 -18.43
C ARG A 336 -3.74 12.41 -18.06
N LEU A 337 -2.68 12.81 -18.74
CA LEU A 337 -1.99 14.08 -18.53
C LEU A 337 -2.89 15.30 -18.75
N LYS A 338 -3.93 15.18 -19.59
CA LYS A 338 -4.90 16.26 -19.87
C LYS A 338 -6.07 16.30 -18.89
N ASN A 339 -6.51 15.15 -18.38
CA ASN A 339 -7.82 15.01 -17.72
C ASN A 339 -7.72 14.74 -16.21
N GLN A 340 -6.52 14.72 -15.66
CA GLN A 340 -6.29 14.46 -14.23
C GLN A 340 -5.41 15.53 -13.58
N PHE A 341 -5.39 15.52 -12.25
CA PHE A 341 -4.55 16.37 -11.42
C PHE A 341 -3.67 15.51 -10.54
N GLN A 342 -2.36 15.80 -10.51
CA GLN A 342 -1.46 15.17 -9.55
C GLN A 342 -1.57 15.84 -8.17
N PHE A 343 -1.33 15.07 -7.11
CA PHE A 343 -1.33 15.53 -5.71
C PHE A 343 -2.63 16.20 -5.26
N PHE A 344 -3.75 15.85 -5.89
CA PHE A 344 -5.07 16.39 -5.61
C PHE A 344 -5.90 15.41 -4.77
N GLY A 345 -6.62 15.93 -3.79
CA GLY A 345 -7.48 15.13 -2.88
C GLY A 345 -7.45 15.69 -1.46
N ASP A 346 -7.90 14.86 -0.53
CA ASP A 346 -7.95 15.18 0.91
C ASP A 346 -6.87 14.44 1.71
N ASP A 347 -7.02 14.37 3.02
CA ASP A 347 -6.07 13.70 3.89
C ASP A 347 -6.10 12.17 3.73
N MET A 348 -7.23 11.59 3.31
CA MET A 348 -7.38 10.14 3.18
C MET A 348 -7.07 9.65 1.76
N VAL A 349 -7.54 10.34 0.72
CA VAL A 349 -7.36 9.92 -0.68
C VAL A 349 -6.77 11.06 -1.49
N ARG A 350 -5.63 10.81 -2.16
CA ARG A 350 -4.99 11.77 -3.07
C ARG A 350 -4.50 11.08 -4.32
N THR A 351 -4.52 11.81 -5.43
CA THR A 351 -3.81 11.41 -6.64
C THR A 351 -2.30 11.62 -6.45
N GLY A 352 -1.50 10.80 -7.09
CA GLY A 352 -0.03 10.83 -7.08
C GLY A 352 0.55 11.22 -8.42
N ALA A 353 1.36 10.34 -8.98
CA ALA A 353 2.18 10.53 -10.19
C ALA A 353 1.66 9.69 -11.37
N ILE A 354 2.37 9.72 -12.50
CA ILE A 354 2.31 8.67 -13.51
C ILE A 354 3.30 7.57 -13.07
N GLY A 355 2.83 6.35 -12.89
CA GLY A 355 3.64 5.22 -12.41
C GLY A 355 2.76 4.04 -11.98
N GLU A 356 3.34 2.91 -11.78
CA GLU A 356 4.73 2.43 -11.86
C GLU A 356 5.31 2.37 -13.31
N PHE A 357 4.49 2.50 -14.31
CA PHE A 357 4.88 2.55 -15.71
C PHE A 357 4.33 3.81 -16.37
N ILE A 358 5.18 4.51 -17.13
CA ILE A 358 4.78 5.59 -18.03
C ILE A 358 4.53 5.06 -19.45
N THR A 359 5.09 3.92 -19.76
CA THR A 359 4.92 2.98 -20.87
C THR A 359 5.66 1.69 -20.50
N VAL A 360 5.60 0.65 -21.30
CA VAL A 360 6.43 -0.55 -21.09
C VAL A 360 7.91 -0.17 -20.99
N VAL A 361 8.63 -0.78 -20.04
CA VAL A 361 10.06 -0.52 -19.77
C VAL A 361 10.91 -0.59 -21.04
N PRO A 362 11.94 0.25 -21.15
CA PRO A 362 12.86 0.20 -22.29
C PRO A 362 13.73 -1.05 -22.24
N SER A 363 14.05 -1.60 -23.39
CA SER A 363 14.91 -2.78 -23.50
C SER A 363 16.07 -2.51 -24.46
N ALA A 364 17.29 -2.84 -24.05
CA ALA A 364 18.49 -2.71 -24.88
C ALA A 364 18.42 -3.48 -26.21
N THR A 365 17.58 -4.53 -26.27
CA THR A 365 17.37 -5.32 -27.49
C THR A 365 16.22 -4.81 -28.38
N ASN A 366 15.51 -3.75 -27.94
CA ASN A 366 14.38 -3.18 -28.67
C ASN A 366 14.47 -1.64 -28.74
N PRO A 367 15.16 -1.09 -29.76
CA PRO A 367 15.31 0.37 -29.92
C PRO A 367 13.98 1.14 -29.97
N ALA A 368 12.91 0.52 -30.50
CA ALA A 368 11.59 1.16 -30.51
C ALA A 368 11.01 1.35 -29.11
N SER A 369 11.30 0.43 -28.18
CA SER A 369 10.88 0.61 -26.79
C SER A 369 11.63 1.74 -26.08
N ILE A 370 12.91 1.91 -26.39
CA ILE A 370 13.74 3.02 -25.87
C ILE A 370 13.19 4.37 -26.39
N ALA A 371 12.95 4.48 -27.70
CA ALA A 371 12.40 5.69 -28.30
C ALA A 371 11.02 6.05 -27.70
N ARG A 372 10.14 5.06 -27.52
CA ARG A 372 8.83 5.26 -26.91
C ARG A 372 8.93 5.70 -25.45
N PHE A 373 9.84 5.09 -24.67
CA PHE A 373 10.06 5.49 -23.28
C PHE A 373 10.55 6.94 -23.18
N ASN A 374 11.52 7.33 -24.00
CA ASN A 374 12.05 8.69 -24.04
C ASN A 374 10.95 9.72 -24.41
N ASP A 375 10.08 9.37 -25.34
CA ASP A 375 8.95 10.21 -25.73
C ASP A 375 7.89 10.31 -24.60
N ALA A 376 7.56 9.19 -23.95
CA ALA A 376 6.68 9.16 -22.80
C ALA A 376 7.21 10.04 -21.65
N ALA A 377 8.48 9.87 -21.28
CA ALA A 377 9.14 10.66 -20.25
C ALA A 377 9.13 12.15 -20.59
N THR A 378 9.42 12.50 -21.86
CA THR A 378 9.35 13.89 -22.35
C THR A 378 7.94 14.48 -22.27
N LYS A 379 6.90 13.69 -22.58
CA LYS A 379 5.50 14.13 -22.46
C LYS A 379 5.12 14.38 -21.00
N VAL A 380 5.50 13.47 -20.10
CA VAL A 380 5.27 13.61 -18.65
C VAL A 380 5.96 14.86 -18.11
N ALA A 381 7.23 15.08 -18.50
CA ALA A 381 8.02 16.24 -18.10
C ALA A 381 7.39 17.56 -18.55
N ARG A 382 7.04 17.67 -19.85
CA ARG A 382 6.40 18.87 -20.40
C ARG A 382 5.03 19.17 -19.81
N ALA A 383 4.34 18.15 -19.32
CA ALA A 383 3.07 18.31 -18.61
C ALA A 383 3.26 18.72 -17.13
N GLY A 384 4.50 18.78 -16.63
CA GLY A 384 4.80 19.13 -15.25
C GLY A 384 4.46 18.01 -14.25
N TRP A 385 4.41 16.75 -14.69
CA TRP A 385 4.04 15.63 -13.84
C TRP A 385 5.27 14.89 -13.30
N ARG A 386 5.11 14.31 -12.10
CA ARG A 386 6.04 13.32 -11.54
C ARG A 386 5.92 12.00 -12.29
N ALA A 387 7.05 11.35 -12.55
CA ALA A 387 7.12 9.98 -13.04
C ALA A 387 7.71 9.05 -11.97
N GLU A 388 7.18 7.84 -11.91
CA GLU A 388 7.76 6.71 -11.20
C GLU A 388 7.81 5.51 -12.14
N VAL A 389 8.98 4.85 -12.25
CA VAL A 389 9.18 3.77 -13.22
C VAL A 389 9.74 2.53 -12.56
N HIS A 390 9.26 1.38 -13.05
CA HIS A 390 9.64 0.04 -12.64
C HIS A 390 11.02 -0.32 -13.20
N SER A 391 11.91 -0.90 -12.38
CA SER A 391 13.21 -1.38 -12.83
C SER A 391 13.64 -2.64 -12.08
N LEU A 392 13.73 -3.75 -12.79
CA LEU A 392 14.25 -5.03 -12.28
C LEU A 392 15.64 -5.37 -12.86
N GLY A 393 16.11 -4.59 -13.81
CA GLY A 393 17.30 -4.86 -14.58
C GLY A 393 18.56 -4.97 -13.73
N ARG A 394 19.45 -5.85 -14.17
CA ARG A 394 20.75 -6.08 -13.58
C ARG A 394 21.79 -6.24 -14.67
N ARG A 395 22.78 -5.39 -14.70
CA ARG A 395 23.95 -5.60 -15.56
C ARG A 395 24.78 -6.76 -15.00
N GLN A 396 25.04 -7.78 -15.82
CA GLN A 396 25.77 -8.98 -15.40
C GLN A 396 27.29 -8.78 -15.42
N SER A 397 27.78 -7.97 -16.34
CA SER A 397 29.19 -7.61 -16.49
C SER A 397 29.34 -6.19 -17.06
N PRO A 398 30.51 -5.56 -16.98
CA PRO A 398 30.74 -4.21 -17.55
C PRO A 398 30.43 -4.11 -19.05
N THR A 399 30.54 -5.23 -19.78
CA THR A 399 30.33 -5.29 -21.23
C THR A 399 28.98 -5.83 -21.66
N SER A 400 28.09 -6.20 -20.70
CA SER A 400 26.73 -6.62 -21.02
C SER A 400 25.86 -5.45 -21.48
N ASN A 401 24.73 -5.76 -22.10
CA ASN A 401 23.74 -4.75 -22.47
C ASN A 401 23.34 -3.91 -21.24
N PRO A 402 22.99 -2.61 -21.43
CA PRO A 402 22.46 -1.80 -20.34
C PRO A 402 21.29 -2.46 -19.63
N ALA A 403 21.27 -2.34 -18.30
CA ALA A 403 20.09 -2.69 -17.52
C ALA A 403 18.95 -1.67 -17.78
N ASP A 404 17.72 -2.05 -17.49
CA ASP A 404 16.57 -1.17 -17.70
C ASP A 404 16.70 0.15 -16.92
N PHE A 405 17.13 0.15 -15.65
CA PHE A 405 17.35 1.38 -14.88
C PHE A 405 18.34 2.35 -15.55
N GLU A 406 19.33 1.82 -16.29
CA GLU A 406 20.30 2.67 -16.99
C GLU A 406 19.63 3.42 -18.16
N LEU A 407 18.77 2.72 -18.90
CA LEU A 407 18.00 3.31 -20.00
C LEU A 407 16.92 4.27 -19.49
N GLU A 408 16.32 3.97 -18.35
CA GLU A 408 15.33 4.81 -17.70
C GLU A 408 15.94 6.12 -17.20
N ILE A 409 17.10 6.06 -16.53
CA ILE A 409 17.81 7.26 -16.09
C ILE A 409 18.22 8.11 -17.29
N GLN A 410 18.70 7.49 -18.39
CA GLN A 410 18.99 8.21 -19.64
C GLN A 410 17.74 8.90 -20.21
N GLY A 411 16.61 8.21 -20.18
CA GLY A 411 15.32 8.79 -20.59
C GLY A 411 14.91 9.96 -19.72
N PHE A 412 15.18 9.91 -18.42
CA PHE A 412 14.92 11.02 -17.50
C PHE A 412 15.84 12.23 -17.75
N GLU A 413 17.11 11.99 -18.11
CA GLU A 413 18.02 13.07 -18.55
C GLU A 413 17.50 13.78 -19.81
N ILE A 414 16.98 13.02 -20.78
CA ILE A 414 16.34 13.57 -21.98
C ILE A 414 15.09 14.38 -21.62
N ALA A 415 14.28 13.86 -20.70
CA ALA A 415 13.08 14.53 -20.23
C ALA A 415 13.41 15.83 -19.47
N ASP A 416 14.43 15.81 -18.62
CA ASP A 416 14.88 16.99 -17.89
C ASP A 416 15.47 18.05 -18.81
N ALA A 417 16.19 17.64 -19.87
CA ALA A 417 16.65 18.57 -20.91
C ALA A 417 15.49 19.24 -21.68
N ALA A 418 14.35 18.55 -21.82
CA ALA A 418 13.14 19.08 -22.47
C ALA A 418 12.26 19.95 -21.53
N ALA A 419 12.40 19.81 -20.21
CA ALA A 419 11.78 20.59 -19.16
C ALA A 419 12.74 20.73 -17.97
N PRO A 420 13.69 21.69 -18.03
CA PRO A 420 14.82 21.76 -17.12
C PRO A 420 14.43 21.81 -15.64
N GLY A 421 15.01 20.92 -14.83
CA GLY A 421 14.78 20.83 -13.39
C GLY A 421 13.58 20.02 -12.96
N ILE A 422 12.78 19.50 -13.89
CA ILE A 422 11.51 18.80 -13.59
C ILE A 422 11.73 17.53 -12.75
N VAL A 423 12.82 16.79 -13.01
CA VAL A 423 13.13 15.56 -12.28
C VAL A 423 13.31 15.84 -10.80
N ALA A 424 14.06 16.88 -10.46
CA ALA A 424 14.29 17.29 -9.08
C ALA A 424 13.03 17.93 -8.47
N GLU A 425 12.36 18.86 -9.17
CA GLU A 425 11.22 19.61 -8.68
C GLU A 425 10.05 18.69 -8.32
N THR A 426 9.74 17.73 -9.18
CA THR A 426 8.63 16.81 -8.97
C THR A 426 9.04 15.47 -8.36
N ARG A 427 10.34 15.27 -8.06
CA ARG A 427 10.90 14.11 -7.37
C ARG A 427 10.67 12.81 -8.14
N TRP A 428 11.17 12.73 -9.37
CA TRP A 428 11.03 11.53 -10.20
C TRP A 428 11.75 10.33 -9.59
N VAL A 429 11.22 9.13 -9.84
CA VAL A 429 11.58 7.90 -9.13
C VAL A 429 11.90 6.77 -10.10
N VAL A 430 12.94 5.99 -9.78
CA VAL A 430 13.16 4.64 -10.30
C VAL A 430 12.98 3.66 -9.14
N ALA A 431 12.13 2.66 -9.33
CA ALA A 431 11.75 1.70 -8.30
C ALA A 431 12.54 0.38 -8.39
N HIS A 432 12.59 -0.35 -7.28
CA HIS A 432 13.20 -1.68 -7.09
C HIS A 432 14.72 -1.70 -7.18
N VAL A 433 15.30 -1.34 -8.30
CA VAL A 433 16.75 -1.20 -8.59
C VAL A 433 17.67 -2.26 -7.95
N PRO A 434 17.40 -3.57 -8.07
CA PRO A 434 18.14 -4.59 -7.34
C PRO A 434 19.62 -4.67 -7.72
N GLY A 435 19.97 -4.21 -8.91
CA GLY A 435 21.32 -4.27 -9.44
C GLY A 435 21.97 -2.90 -9.70
N ILE A 436 21.43 -1.82 -9.15
CA ILE A 436 21.99 -0.47 -9.36
C ILE A 436 23.42 -0.38 -8.81
N THR A 437 24.29 0.37 -9.49
CA THR A 437 25.68 0.56 -9.12
C THR A 437 25.92 1.96 -8.55
N GLN A 438 27.05 2.13 -7.86
CA GLN A 438 27.43 3.42 -7.28
C GLN A 438 27.50 4.54 -8.33
N GLU A 439 27.98 4.24 -9.52
CA GLU A 439 28.05 5.19 -10.64
C GLU A 439 26.65 5.71 -11.00
N TRP A 440 25.69 4.80 -11.18
CA TRP A 440 24.33 5.16 -11.57
C TRP A 440 23.57 5.85 -10.43
N ILE A 441 23.82 5.47 -9.18
CA ILE A 441 23.28 6.20 -8.02
C ILE A 441 23.77 7.64 -8.03
N ALA A 442 25.09 7.88 -8.24
CA ALA A 442 25.66 9.22 -8.29
C ALA A 442 25.09 10.05 -9.44
N ARG A 443 24.97 9.44 -10.63
CA ARG A 443 24.41 10.07 -11.82
C ARG A 443 22.96 10.48 -11.60
N PHE A 444 22.13 9.57 -11.08
CA PHE A 444 20.71 9.84 -10.83
C PHE A 444 20.51 10.87 -9.69
N LYS A 445 21.33 10.81 -8.64
CA LYS A 445 21.33 11.83 -7.59
C LYS A 445 21.63 13.22 -8.14
N ASN A 446 22.62 13.34 -9.04
CA ASN A 446 22.98 14.63 -9.64
C ASN A 446 21.86 15.20 -10.51
N LEU A 447 21.03 14.36 -11.10
CA LEU A 447 19.81 14.76 -11.81
C LEU A 447 18.68 15.19 -10.87
N GLY A 448 18.80 14.91 -9.56
CA GLY A 448 17.74 15.11 -8.58
C GLY A 448 16.73 13.96 -8.49
N GLY A 449 17.09 12.81 -9.05
CA GLY A 449 16.27 11.60 -9.01
C GLY A 449 16.23 10.92 -7.65
N ASN A 450 15.29 10.01 -7.47
CA ASN A 450 14.97 9.35 -6.21
C ASN A 450 14.74 7.85 -6.42
N LEU A 451 14.88 7.05 -5.35
CA LEU A 451 14.74 5.60 -5.42
C LEU A 451 13.62 5.10 -4.50
N SER A 452 12.77 4.22 -5.01
CA SER A 452 11.86 3.40 -4.21
C SER A 452 12.43 1.99 -4.07
N LEU A 453 12.68 1.57 -2.83
CA LEU A 453 13.39 0.33 -2.54
C LEU A 453 12.42 -0.74 -2.05
N THR A 454 12.47 -1.92 -2.68
CA THR A 454 11.63 -3.05 -2.28
C THR A 454 12.48 -4.19 -1.74
N GLY A 455 11.97 -4.86 -0.70
CA GLY A 455 12.65 -5.99 -0.06
C GLY A 455 12.17 -7.36 -0.53
N TRP A 456 11.50 -7.46 -1.68
CA TRP A 456 10.85 -8.71 -2.12
C TRP A 456 11.82 -9.85 -2.44
N GLN A 457 13.12 -9.57 -2.66
CA GLN A 457 14.16 -10.61 -2.75
C GLN A 457 14.20 -11.51 -1.51
N TYR A 458 13.73 -11.02 -0.37
CA TYR A 458 13.49 -11.81 0.82
C TYR A 458 12.75 -13.12 0.54
N LEU A 459 11.78 -13.14 -0.37
CA LEU A 459 10.92 -14.30 -0.64
C LEU A 459 11.68 -15.50 -1.19
N GLY A 460 12.62 -15.29 -2.09
CA GLY A 460 13.28 -16.40 -2.78
C GLY A 460 14.48 -15.99 -3.61
N GLY A 461 14.97 -14.78 -3.39
CA GLY A 461 16.17 -14.29 -4.07
C GLY A 461 17.36 -15.21 -3.81
N SER A 462 18.32 -15.17 -4.72
CA SER A 462 19.60 -15.85 -4.61
C SER A 462 20.74 -14.87 -4.82
N LEU A 463 21.92 -15.21 -4.33
CA LEU A 463 23.11 -14.43 -4.62
C LEU A 463 23.40 -14.49 -6.13
N PRO A 464 23.44 -13.37 -6.85
CA PRO A 464 23.66 -13.38 -8.29
C PRO A 464 25.13 -13.67 -8.66
N THR A 465 25.32 -14.14 -9.87
CA THR A 465 26.66 -14.34 -10.46
C THR A 465 27.24 -13.08 -11.08
N SER A 466 26.55 -11.95 -11.00
CA SER A 466 27.01 -10.66 -11.55
C SER A 466 28.32 -10.21 -10.90
N THR A 467 29.28 -9.80 -11.73
CA THR A 467 30.53 -9.23 -11.26
C THR A 467 30.44 -7.73 -10.96
N VAL A 468 29.37 -7.07 -11.44
CA VAL A 468 29.11 -5.64 -11.24
C VAL A 468 28.26 -5.40 -10.01
N ALA A 469 27.27 -6.25 -9.77
CA ALA A 469 26.35 -6.18 -8.63
C ALA A 469 26.27 -7.56 -7.95
N PRO A 470 27.26 -7.92 -7.10
CA PRO A 470 27.33 -9.24 -6.46
C PRO A 470 26.45 -9.36 -5.20
N TYR A 471 25.25 -8.82 -5.24
CA TYR A 471 24.25 -8.82 -4.19
C TYR A 471 22.85 -8.99 -4.79
N ALA A 472 21.93 -9.58 -4.05
CA ALA A 472 20.55 -9.72 -4.53
C ALA A 472 19.85 -8.36 -4.66
N GLY A 473 20.22 -7.41 -3.83
CA GLY A 473 19.72 -6.03 -3.83
C GLY A 473 18.29 -5.87 -3.27
N PRO A 474 17.84 -4.64 -3.16
CA PRO A 474 18.60 -3.40 -3.44
C PRO A 474 19.88 -3.29 -2.61
N PRO A 475 20.91 -2.57 -3.09
CA PRO A 475 22.12 -2.34 -2.31
C PRO A 475 21.89 -1.26 -1.25
N PHE A 476 21.14 -1.59 -0.20
CA PHE A 476 20.65 -0.63 0.79
C PHE A 476 21.76 0.22 1.40
N ARG A 477 22.90 -0.39 1.83
CA ARG A 477 24.01 0.36 2.44
C ARG A 477 24.60 1.36 1.45
N MET A 478 24.87 0.94 0.22
CA MET A 478 25.41 1.80 -0.84
C MET A 478 24.47 2.98 -1.12
N ILE A 479 23.16 2.73 -1.17
CA ILE A 479 22.15 3.76 -1.43
C ILE A 479 22.09 4.75 -0.27
N VAL A 480 22.01 4.28 0.98
CA VAL A 480 21.96 5.15 2.16
C VAL A 480 23.23 5.99 2.28
N ASP A 481 24.41 5.39 2.11
CA ASP A 481 25.70 6.12 2.18
C ASP A 481 25.89 7.14 1.06
N SER A 482 25.29 6.92 -0.08
CA SER A 482 25.32 7.89 -1.19
C SER A 482 24.60 9.19 -0.88
N GLY A 483 23.65 9.16 0.06
CA GLY A 483 22.78 10.29 0.39
C GLY A 483 21.78 10.66 -0.71
N ILE A 484 21.50 9.77 -1.68
CA ILE A 484 20.36 9.92 -2.58
C ILE A 484 19.06 9.80 -1.78
N ASN A 485 18.04 10.54 -2.16
CA ASN A 485 16.74 10.37 -1.52
C ASN A 485 16.16 9.01 -1.91
N ALA A 486 15.83 8.23 -0.90
CA ALA A 486 15.24 6.92 -1.08
C ALA A 486 14.17 6.68 -0.01
N GLY A 487 13.17 5.89 -0.37
CA GLY A 487 12.15 5.38 0.55
C GLY A 487 12.01 3.87 0.41
N MET A 488 11.49 3.23 1.44
CA MET A 488 11.26 1.77 1.45
C MET A 488 9.80 1.46 1.17
N SER A 489 9.57 0.33 0.50
CA SER A 489 8.26 -0.12 0.05
C SER A 489 8.13 -1.64 0.08
N SER A 490 6.92 -2.13 -0.12
CA SER A 490 6.65 -3.56 -0.13
C SER A 490 6.62 -4.17 -1.55
N ASP A 491 6.16 -3.46 -2.56
CA ASP A 491 5.68 -4.02 -3.82
C ASP A 491 4.54 -5.03 -3.56
N GLY A 492 3.78 -4.72 -2.52
CA GLY A 492 2.89 -5.67 -1.87
C GLY A 492 1.62 -5.96 -2.61
N MET A 493 1.09 -7.05 -2.19
CA MET A 493 -0.14 -7.77 -2.45
C MET A 493 -0.14 -8.56 -3.75
N GLN A 494 0.84 -8.43 -4.64
CA GLN A 494 0.91 -9.27 -5.84
C GLN A 494 2.09 -10.25 -5.77
N ILE A 495 3.31 -9.75 -5.82
CA ILE A 495 4.52 -10.59 -5.82
C ILE A 495 5.18 -10.65 -4.45
N ALA A 496 4.93 -9.66 -3.59
CA ALA A 496 5.59 -9.49 -2.31
C ALA A 496 4.59 -9.35 -1.16
N PRO A 497 5.00 -9.61 0.09
CA PRO A 497 4.18 -9.35 1.26
C PRO A 497 3.98 -7.84 1.47
N MET A 498 2.80 -7.45 1.98
CA MET A 498 2.56 -6.09 2.45
C MET A 498 3.28 -5.84 3.79
N ASN A 499 3.57 -6.87 4.55
CA ASN A 499 4.15 -6.79 5.89
C ASN A 499 5.53 -6.12 5.87
N PRO A 500 5.70 -4.87 6.37
CA PRO A 500 6.95 -4.12 6.29
C PRO A 500 8.07 -4.76 7.13
N TRP A 501 7.72 -5.50 8.18
CA TRP A 501 8.70 -6.12 9.07
C TRP A 501 9.50 -7.23 8.40
N LEU A 502 8.95 -7.89 7.39
CA LEU A 502 9.67 -8.86 6.56
C LEU A 502 10.72 -8.18 5.68
N HIS A 503 10.38 -7.04 5.11
CA HIS A 503 11.30 -6.22 4.32
C HIS A 503 12.39 -5.59 5.20
N MET A 504 12.02 -5.12 6.39
CA MET A 504 12.97 -4.60 7.38
C MET A 504 13.94 -5.70 7.86
N TYR A 505 13.44 -6.93 8.07
CA TYR A 505 14.32 -8.07 8.37
C TYR A 505 15.35 -8.30 7.27
N TYR A 506 14.92 -8.30 6.01
CA TYR A 506 15.82 -8.46 4.87
C TYR A 506 16.85 -7.33 4.78
N ALA A 507 16.41 -6.08 4.90
CA ALA A 507 17.29 -4.92 4.82
C ALA A 507 18.34 -4.87 5.93
N THR A 508 18.02 -5.38 7.12
CA THR A 508 18.94 -5.37 8.28
C THR A 508 19.83 -6.60 8.36
N THR A 509 19.41 -7.75 7.83
CA THR A 509 20.17 -9.01 7.94
C THR A 509 20.80 -9.46 6.63
N GLY A 510 20.25 -9.06 5.49
CA GLY A 510 20.61 -9.58 4.17
C GLY A 510 20.13 -11.02 3.91
N LEU A 511 19.34 -11.60 4.84
CA LEU A 511 18.89 -12.98 4.79
C LEU A 511 17.53 -13.11 4.09
N ASN A 512 17.39 -14.11 3.22
CA ASN A 512 16.10 -14.44 2.62
C ASN A 512 15.19 -15.26 3.57
N ALA A 513 13.99 -15.63 3.14
CA ALA A 513 13.03 -16.41 3.92
C ALA A 513 13.57 -17.78 4.39
N ARG A 514 14.55 -18.33 3.69
CA ARG A 514 15.26 -19.57 4.03
C ARG A 514 16.53 -19.34 4.86
N LYS A 515 16.73 -18.13 5.38
CA LYS A 515 17.92 -17.72 6.15
C LYS A 515 19.24 -17.84 5.39
N VAL A 516 19.22 -17.72 4.08
CA VAL A 516 20.42 -17.66 3.24
C VAL A 516 20.83 -16.20 3.07
N LEU A 517 22.11 -15.89 3.31
CA LEU A 517 22.66 -14.55 3.08
C LEU A 517 22.78 -14.30 1.56
N ILE A 518 21.91 -13.41 1.05
CA ILE A 518 21.84 -13.09 -0.38
C ILE A 518 22.18 -11.62 -0.69
N ASN A 519 22.23 -10.78 0.34
CA ASN A 519 22.56 -9.35 0.20
C ASN A 519 23.78 -8.96 1.08
N PRO A 520 24.96 -9.58 0.89
CA PRO A 520 26.13 -9.37 1.74
C PRO A 520 26.62 -7.92 1.66
N ASN A 521 27.02 -7.37 2.81
CA ASN A 521 27.58 -6.03 2.97
C ASN A 521 26.63 -4.87 2.56
N GLN A 522 25.34 -5.16 2.47
CA GLN A 522 24.32 -4.16 2.13
C GLN A 522 23.33 -3.90 3.29
N GLN A 523 23.62 -4.43 4.47
CA GLN A 523 22.77 -4.27 5.63
C GLN A 523 22.75 -2.82 6.12
N VAL A 524 21.58 -2.35 6.50
CA VAL A 524 21.35 -1.07 7.17
C VAL A 524 20.91 -1.30 8.60
N THR A 525 21.02 -0.31 9.46
CA THR A 525 20.56 -0.39 10.85
C THR A 525 19.03 -0.39 10.92
N ARG A 526 18.48 -0.88 12.03
CA ARG A 526 17.03 -0.84 12.30
C ARG A 526 16.47 0.60 12.27
N GLN A 527 17.26 1.55 12.80
CA GLN A 527 16.91 2.96 12.75
C GLN A 527 16.80 3.47 11.31
N GLU A 528 17.81 3.21 10.47
CA GLU A 528 17.83 3.67 9.07
C GLU A 528 16.68 3.08 8.26
N VAL A 529 16.38 1.78 8.40
CA VAL A 529 15.28 1.19 7.63
C VAL A 529 13.92 1.67 8.12
N LEU A 530 13.76 1.96 9.41
CA LEU A 530 12.53 2.58 9.94
C LEU A 530 12.36 4.00 9.39
N GLU A 531 13.45 4.78 9.29
CA GLU A 531 13.42 6.10 8.64
C GLU A 531 12.98 6.02 7.17
N LEU A 532 13.44 4.98 6.44
CA LEU A 532 13.03 4.76 5.05
C LEU A 532 11.51 4.48 4.93
N TYR A 533 10.89 3.82 5.92
CA TYR A 533 9.46 3.52 5.95
C TYR A 533 8.58 4.62 6.57
N THR A 534 9.18 5.65 7.17
CA THR A 534 8.46 6.70 7.87
C THR A 534 8.82 8.09 7.35
N LYS A 535 9.81 8.75 7.95
CA LYS A 535 10.25 10.11 7.65
C LYS A 535 10.58 10.32 6.17
N ARG A 536 11.38 9.42 5.59
CA ARG A 536 11.78 9.54 4.19
C ARG A 536 10.60 9.29 3.24
N ASN A 537 9.66 8.45 3.61
CA ASN A 537 8.44 8.23 2.84
C ASN A 537 7.47 9.42 2.93
N GLY A 538 7.41 10.12 4.07
CA GLY A 538 6.70 11.40 4.15
C GLY A 538 7.22 12.39 3.09
N TRP A 539 8.54 12.55 3.01
CA TRP A 539 9.18 13.36 1.98
C TRP A 539 8.91 12.81 0.57
N PHE A 540 8.99 11.49 0.40
CA PHE A 540 8.75 10.81 -0.88
C PHE A 540 7.36 11.09 -1.44
N LEU A 541 6.35 11.13 -0.57
CA LEU A 541 4.97 11.49 -0.92
C LEU A 541 4.74 13.00 -1.12
N ARG A 542 5.72 13.86 -0.87
CA ARG A 542 5.59 15.33 -0.80
C ARG A 542 4.64 15.77 0.33
N GLU A 543 4.65 15.03 1.42
CA GLU A 543 3.82 15.27 2.62
C GLU A 543 4.67 15.28 3.90
N GLU A 544 5.96 15.61 3.80
CA GLU A 544 6.89 15.68 4.94
C GLU A 544 6.48 16.67 6.04
N ASP A 545 5.70 17.66 5.70
CA ASP A 545 5.07 18.61 6.62
C ASP A 545 3.85 18.03 7.36
N ARG A 546 3.37 16.85 6.94
CA ARG A 546 2.11 16.26 7.39
C ARG A 546 2.24 14.82 7.90
N LEU A 547 3.18 14.03 7.39
CA LEU A 547 3.31 12.59 7.63
C LEU A 547 4.76 12.18 7.91
N GLY A 548 4.95 10.97 8.40
CA GLY A 548 6.22 10.28 8.50
C GLY A 548 6.98 10.49 9.82
N THR A 549 6.56 11.42 10.65
CA THR A 549 7.14 11.66 11.98
C THR A 549 6.05 12.00 13.00
N ILE A 550 6.34 11.80 14.28
CA ILE A 550 5.47 12.23 15.37
C ILE A 550 5.94 13.62 15.82
N GLU A 551 5.32 14.64 15.24
CA GLU A 551 5.61 16.06 15.51
C GLU A 551 4.31 16.85 15.57
N GLU A 552 4.30 17.89 16.42
CA GLU A 552 3.13 18.76 16.57
C GLU A 552 2.66 19.35 15.23
N GLY A 553 1.36 19.37 15.04
CA GLY A 553 0.71 19.84 13.82
C GLY A 553 0.60 18.79 12.70
N LYS A 554 1.39 17.71 12.72
CA LYS A 554 1.29 16.63 11.74
C LYS A 554 0.08 15.74 12.00
N LEU A 555 -0.37 15.04 10.96
CA LEU A 555 -1.45 14.06 11.05
C LEU A 555 -1.06 12.94 12.02
N ALA A 556 -1.97 12.62 12.93
CA ALA A 556 -1.70 11.69 14.01
C ALA A 556 -1.84 10.24 13.54
N ASP A 557 -0.80 9.78 12.83
CA ASP A 557 -0.64 8.40 12.40
C ASP A 557 0.49 7.76 13.21
N LEU A 558 0.17 6.72 13.98
CA LEU A 558 1.16 6.00 14.78
C LEU A 558 0.79 4.53 14.99
N VAL A 559 1.80 3.75 15.38
CA VAL A 559 1.68 2.32 15.62
C VAL A 559 2.31 1.96 16.95
N VAL A 560 1.56 1.26 17.80
CA VAL A 560 2.07 0.65 19.04
C VAL A 560 2.44 -0.81 18.74
N LEU A 561 3.67 -1.19 19.04
CA LEU A 561 4.22 -2.49 18.68
C LEU A 561 4.02 -3.53 19.78
N ASN A 562 3.89 -4.80 19.39
CA ASN A 562 3.80 -5.93 20.31
C ASN A 562 5.12 -6.21 21.04
N SER A 563 6.26 -5.82 20.48
CA SER A 563 7.61 -6.06 21.02
C SER A 563 8.52 -4.87 20.72
N ASP A 564 9.67 -4.82 21.41
CA ASP A 564 10.66 -3.77 21.18
C ASP A 564 11.43 -4.01 19.89
N TYR A 565 11.04 -3.30 18.83
CA TYR A 565 11.64 -3.37 17.50
C TYR A 565 13.17 -3.19 17.50
N PHE A 566 13.68 -2.34 18.38
CA PHE A 566 15.11 -1.99 18.38
C PHE A 566 15.99 -3.04 19.04
N THR A 567 15.41 -3.91 19.91
CA THR A 567 16.17 -4.86 20.74
C THR A 567 15.81 -6.34 20.57
N VAL A 568 14.67 -6.67 19.95
CA VAL A 568 14.33 -8.09 19.67
C VAL A 568 15.44 -8.77 18.85
N PRO A 569 15.65 -10.08 19.01
CA PRO A 569 16.48 -10.87 18.09
C PRO A 569 16.06 -10.67 16.63
N ASP A 570 17.00 -10.76 15.69
CA ASP A 570 16.71 -10.50 14.26
C ASP A 570 15.57 -11.36 13.73
N ASP A 571 15.52 -12.64 14.07
CA ASP A 571 14.43 -13.53 13.64
C ASP A 571 13.05 -13.11 14.15
N ASP A 572 12.98 -12.39 15.27
CA ASP A 572 11.73 -11.90 15.83
C ASP A 572 11.25 -10.59 15.19
N LEU A 573 12.08 -9.90 14.39
CA LEU A 573 11.63 -8.78 13.56
C LEU A 573 10.44 -9.17 12.68
N LYS A 574 10.46 -10.37 12.11
CA LYS A 574 9.38 -10.90 11.27
C LYS A 574 8.05 -11.07 12.01
N LYS A 575 8.10 -11.13 13.35
CA LYS A 575 6.95 -11.33 14.23
C LYS A 575 6.40 -10.03 14.82
N ILE A 576 7.03 -8.90 14.52
CA ILE A 576 6.52 -7.59 14.92
C ILE A 576 5.13 -7.38 14.31
N ARG A 577 4.21 -6.87 15.13
CA ARG A 577 2.83 -6.53 14.76
C ARG A 577 2.40 -5.28 15.51
N SER A 578 1.40 -4.62 14.97
CA SER A 578 0.68 -3.61 15.72
C SER A 578 -0.18 -4.25 16.82
N VAL A 579 -0.25 -3.61 17.95
CA VAL A 579 -1.27 -3.87 18.99
C VAL A 579 -2.29 -2.74 19.07
N LEU A 580 -1.93 -1.56 18.57
CA LEU A 580 -2.82 -0.41 18.38
C LEU A 580 -2.32 0.39 17.18
N THR A 581 -3.20 0.69 16.24
CA THR A 581 -2.91 1.59 15.12
C THR A 581 -3.85 2.78 15.14
N VAL A 582 -3.29 3.96 15.01
CA VAL A 582 -4.02 5.23 14.93
C VAL A 582 -3.77 5.85 13.57
N VAL A 583 -4.84 6.29 12.90
CA VAL A 583 -4.80 7.03 11.62
C VAL A 583 -5.65 8.29 11.76
N GLY A 584 -5.05 9.45 11.54
CA GLY A 584 -5.74 10.72 11.69
C GLY A 584 -6.37 10.90 13.07
N GLY A 585 -5.71 10.42 14.13
CA GLY A 585 -6.20 10.50 15.51
C GLY A 585 -7.28 9.47 15.88
N HIS A 586 -7.73 8.64 14.94
CA HIS A 586 -8.70 7.58 15.20
C HIS A 586 -8.01 6.23 15.42
N VAL A 587 -8.40 5.53 16.49
CA VAL A 587 -7.97 4.14 16.69
C VAL A 587 -8.67 3.28 15.66
N VAL A 588 -7.92 2.79 14.66
CA VAL A 588 -8.43 1.96 13.55
C VAL A 588 -8.18 0.47 13.76
N PHE A 589 -7.28 0.13 14.70
CA PHE A 589 -7.01 -1.24 15.13
C PHE A 589 -6.63 -1.27 16.61
N ASP A 590 -7.21 -2.19 17.36
CA ASP A 590 -6.88 -2.47 18.76
C ASP A 590 -6.94 -3.99 18.99
N ALA A 591 -5.80 -4.58 19.37
CA ALA A 591 -5.69 -6.00 19.71
C ALA A 591 -6.27 -6.33 21.10
N GLY A 592 -6.76 -5.33 21.84
CA GLY A 592 -7.37 -5.50 23.16
C GLY A 592 -6.35 -5.78 24.29
N VAL A 593 -5.05 -5.57 24.05
CA VAL A 593 -3.99 -5.92 25.04
C VAL A 593 -3.58 -4.76 25.94
N LEU A 594 -4.05 -3.53 25.66
CA LEU A 594 -3.71 -2.32 26.41
C LEU A 594 -4.69 -2.04 27.56
N GLY A 595 -5.78 -2.81 27.67
CA GLY A 595 -6.85 -2.57 28.63
C GLY A 595 -7.78 -1.43 28.21
N ALA A 596 -9.07 -1.51 28.56
CA ALA A 596 -10.02 -0.45 28.31
C ALA A 596 -9.64 0.79 29.11
N GLY A 597 -9.18 1.84 28.45
CA GLY A 597 -9.13 3.16 29.04
C GLY A 597 -10.55 3.61 29.40
N HIS A 598 -10.83 3.88 30.67
CA HIS A 598 -12.13 4.36 31.11
C HIS A 598 -12.39 5.77 30.54
N GLY A 599 -13.14 5.81 29.47
CA GLY A 599 -13.68 7.00 28.85
C GLY A 599 -14.87 6.60 27.99
N GLY A 600 -16.09 6.69 28.57
CA GLY A 600 -17.32 6.24 27.93
C GLY A 600 -17.62 7.00 26.63
N GLY A 601 -17.82 6.25 25.60
CA GLY A 601 -18.35 6.67 24.31
C GLY A 601 -18.52 5.44 23.44
N SER A 602 -19.62 4.69 23.62
CA SER A 602 -19.98 3.57 22.77
C SER A 602 -20.29 4.06 21.36
N GLY A 603 -19.32 3.99 20.46
CA GLY A 603 -19.56 3.99 19.02
C GLY A 603 -19.84 2.55 18.59
N ASN A 604 -21.11 2.23 18.38
CA ASN A 604 -21.58 0.96 17.85
C ASN A 604 -20.88 0.63 16.52
N ALA A 605 -19.93 -0.29 16.57
CA ALA A 605 -19.71 -1.16 15.43
C ALA A 605 -20.90 -2.13 15.41
N GLY A 606 -21.73 -2.04 14.39
CA GLY A 606 -22.97 -2.82 14.29
C GLY A 606 -22.70 -4.31 14.30
N ASP A 607 -23.02 -4.93 15.42
CA ASP A 607 -23.18 -6.38 15.58
C ASP A 607 -24.61 -6.74 15.10
N ASP A 608 -24.73 -7.02 13.81
CA ASP A 608 -25.97 -7.54 13.24
C ASP A 608 -26.06 -9.06 13.48
N ARG A 609 -26.32 -9.43 14.73
CA ARG A 609 -26.77 -10.77 15.09
C ARG A 609 -28.30 -10.81 14.92
N GLY A 610 -28.73 -11.21 13.73
CA GLY A 610 -30.12 -11.55 13.46
C GLY A 610 -30.65 -12.56 14.48
N LYS A 611 -31.49 -12.10 15.42
CA LYS A 611 -32.36 -12.97 16.24
C LYS A 611 -33.49 -13.47 15.38
N GLY A 612 -33.38 -14.69 14.87
CA GLY A 612 -34.54 -15.44 14.39
C GLY A 612 -35.46 -15.72 15.56
N ARG A 613 -36.71 -15.24 15.47
CA ARG A 613 -37.84 -15.78 16.23
C ARG A 613 -38.64 -16.67 15.30
N ALA A 614 -38.79 -17.91 15.75
CA ALA A 614 -39.72 -18.86 15.21
C ALA A 614 -41.18 -18.40 15.48
N SER A 615 -42.03 -18.51 14.48
CA SER A 615 -43.39 -19.01 14.52
C SER A 615 -43.80 -19.40 13.11
#